data_3ced3170cb5570bbd0cdd07126a91cb8
#
_entry.id   3ced3170cb5570bbd0cdd07126a91cb8
#
_cell.length_a   1.000
_cell.length_b   1.000
_cell.length_c   1.000
_cell.angle_alpha   90.00
_cell.angle_beta   90.00
_cell.angle_gamma   90.00
#
_symmetry.space_group_name_H-M   'P 1'
#
loop_
_entity.id
_entity.type
_entity.pdbx_description
1 polymer ?
#
loop_
_entity_poly.entity_id
_entity_poly.type
_entity_poly.pdbx_seq_one_letter_code
_entity_poly.pdbx_strand_id
1 'polypeptide(L)'
;MPSYLFIGQLPVADWVESLTDWMTNTFAGLFSFIQSIGQSLMDGITKGLLVVPPLLFIALITLAAYFISNRKWGLPTFSLIGLLFIYNQGLWSDLMSTLTLVLISSVVSIVIGVPLGILMAKSETAQKIITPILDFMQTMPGFVYLIPAVAFFGIGMVPGVFASVIFALPPTVRFTNLGIRQVPTELVEASDSFGGTGWQKLFKLELPLAKSTILAGINQTTMLSLSMVVTASMIGAPGLGRGVLSALQRAQVGNGFVNGVALVILAIIVDRFTQYINKPKELKEKKISKVSPKKKIIGITSIVLLIFGGLGISSLLSKEESKGVVNLAYVEWDSEVASTNVVAEVLRQMGYKVNTTPLDNAIMWESVSSGESDAMVSAWLPKTHESQLNQYKSSIEPLGVNLEGAKLGFVVPSYMDVNSIEDLTDEAGKVITGIEPGAGTMTLAEDTLKAYPNLNDWQLQSSSSGAMVVALDQAIKNKEPIVVTGWSPHWKFSKYDLKYLEDPKKTMGEAETIQTMARTGLKDDMPEVYHVLDNFKWTVDDIESVMLDINDGKTPEEAAKIWIEANQETVSKWQK
;
A
#
# COMPACT_ATOMS: atom_id res chain seq x y z
N MET A 1 -33.44 -34.13 -10.66
CA MET A 1 -33.62 -33.02 -9.68
C MET A 1 -34.44 -31.92 -10.34
N PRO A 2 -35.49 -31.40 -9.74
CA PRO A 2 -36.39 -30.48 -10.42
C PRO A 2 -35.71 -29.11 -10.67
N SER A 3 -35.84 -28.62 -11.90
CA SER A 3 -35.25 -27.44 -12.51
C SER A 3 -35.88 -26.09 -12.11
N TYR A 4 -36.55 -25.99 -10.98
CA TYR A 4 -37.37 -24.81 -10.62
C TYR A 4 -36.77 -23.82 -9.64
N LEU A 5 -35.46 -23.90 -9.38
CA LEU A 5 -34.75 -22.99 -8.43
C LEU A 5 -33.52 -22.30 -9.04
N PHE A 6 -33.54 -22.09 -10.36
CA PHE A 6 -32.58 -21.11 -10.92
C PHE A 6 -33.23 -19.72 -10.85
N ILE A 7 -33.16 -19.09 -9.68
CA ILE A 7 -33.22 -17.65 -9.63
C ILE A 7 -31.94 -17.20 -10.35
N GLY A 8 -32.11 -16.53 -11.51
CA GLY A 8 -30.95 -15.99 -12.25
C GLY A 8 -30.02 -15.22 -11.30
N GLN A 9 -28.74 -15.20 -11.58
CA GLN A 9 -27.78 -14.45 -10.77
C GLN A 9 -28.26 -13.00 -10.64
N LEU A 10 -28.40 -12.53 -9.40
CA LEU A 10 -28.72 -11.13 -9.16
C LEU A 10 -27.54 -10.28 -9.63
N PRO A 11 -27.77 -9.19 -10.37
CA PRO A 11 -26.70 -8.30 -10.85
C PRO A 11 -26.18 -7.39 -9.73
N VAL A 12 -25.68 -8.00 -8.64
CA VAL A 12 -25.22 -7.28 -7.45
C VAL A 12 -23.97 -6.45 -7.77
N ALA A 13 -23.10 -6.97 -8.65
CA ALA A 13 -21.91 -6.24 -9.10
C ALA A 13 -22.30 -4.93 -9.79
N ASP A 14 -23.23 -4.99 -10.75
CA ASP A 14 -23.70 -3.81 -11.50
C ASP A 14 -24.38 -2.78 -10.59
N TRP A 15 -25.10 -3.25 -9.55
CA TRP A 15 -25.71 -2.34 -8.57
C TRP A 15 -24.68 -1.62 -7.72
N VAL A 16 -23.62 -2.33 -7.27
CA VAL A 16 -22.54 -1.75 -6.48
C VAL A 16 -21.72 -0.77 -7.33
N GLU A 17 -21.41 -1.13 -8.58
CA GLU A 17 -20.72 -0.26 -9.53
C GLU A 17 -21.52 1.02 -9.79
N SER A 18 -22.81 0.89 -10.15
CA SER A 18 -23.71 2.04 -10.36
C SER A 18 -23.83 2.93 -9.12
N LEU A 19 -23.86 2.34 -7.92
CA LEU A 19 -23.88 3.10 -6.67
C LEU A 19 -22.56 3.84 -6.44
N THR A 20 -21.44 3.19 -6.71
CA THR A 20 -20.11 3.80 -6.57
C THR A 20 -19.96 4.97 -7.55
N ASP A 21 -20.32 4.78 -8.81
CA ASP A 21 -20.29 5.83 -9.84
C ASP A 21 -21.20 7.00 -9.48
N TRP A 22 -22.42 6.71 -9.01
CA TRP A 22 -23.33 7.75 -8.54
C TRP A 22 -22.74 8.54 -7.37
N MET A 23 -22.14 7.86 -6.40
CA MET A 23 -21.49 8.51 -5.25
C MET A 23 -20.30 9.35 -5.70
N THR A 24 -19.44 8.82 -6.55
CA THR A 24 -18.25 9.50 -7.06
C THR A 24 -18.63 10.77 -7.82
N ASN A 25 -19.62 10.68 -8.71
CA ASN A 25 -20.07 11.82 -9.50
C ASN A 25 -20.82 12.86 -8.65
N THR A 26 -21.71 12.43 -7.75
CA THR A 26 -22.55 13.33 -6.95
C THR A 26 -21.73 14.07 -5.90
N PHE A 27 -20.74 13.39 -5.29
CA PHE A 27 -19.93 13.92 -4.19
C PHE A 27 -18.49 14.26 -4.63
N ALA A 28 -18.20 14.35 -5.92
CA ALA A 28 -16.86 14.63 -6.46
C ALA A 28 -16.18 15.82 -5.78
N GLY A 29 -16.90 16.94 -5.61
CA GLY A 29 -16.35 18.11 -4.93
C GLY A 29 -16.04 17.90 -3.45
N LEU A 30 -16.81 17.07 -2.75
CA LEU A 30 -16.54 16.72 -1.35
C LEU A 30 -15.32 15.80 -1.25
N PHE A 31 -15.23 14.79 -2.11
CA PHE A 31 -14.11 13.84 -2.12
C PHE A 31 -12.80 14.53 -2.48
N SER A 32 -12.79 15.39 -3.52
CA SER A 32 -11.60 16.16 -3.88
C SER A 32 -11.18 17.16 -2.79
N PHE A 33 -12.13 17.77 -2.07
CA PHE A 33 -11.85 18.61 -0.92
C PHE A 33 -11.20 17.83 0.23
N ILE A 34 -11.76 16.66 0.58
CA ILE A 34 -11.19 15.78 1.61
C ILE A 34 -9.80 15.28 1.19
N GLN A 35 -9.64 14.91 -0.07
CA GLN A 35 -8.35 14.49 -0.65
C GLN A 35 -7.31 15.60 -0.51
N SER A 36 -7.62 16.80 -0.97
CA SER A 36 -6.69 17.94 -0.96
C SER A 36 -6.27 18.33 0.47
N ILE A 37 -7.24 18.46 1.39
CA ILE A 37 -6.94 18.80 2.79
C ILE A 37 -6.21 17.63 3.48
N GLY A 38 -6.67 16.41 3.27
CA GLY A 38 -6.07 15.21 3.84
C GLY A 38 -4.61 15.06 3.39
N GLN A 39 -4.35 15.20 2.10
CA GLN A 39 -2.98 15.13 1.55
C GLN A 39 -2.10 16.25 2.11
N SER A 40 -2.58 17.50 2.11
CA SER A 40 -1.84 18.63 2.66
C SER A 40 -1.52 18.46 4.14
N LEU A 41 -2.46 17.94 4.92
CA LEU A 41 -2.28 17.66 6.35
C LEU A 41 -1.22 16.55 6.56
N MET A 42 -1.33 15.45 5.84
CA MET A 42 -0.41 14.31 5.98
C MET A 42 1.01 14.66 5.51
N ASP A 43 1.14 15.34 4.38
CA ASP A 43 2.42 15.85 3.90
C ASP A 43 3.05 16.83 4.90
N GLY A 44 2.24 17.72 5.46
CA GLY A 44 2.70 18.65 6.50
C GLY A 44 3.21 17.92 7.73
N ILE A 45 2.48 16.92 8.22
CA ILE A 45 2.90 16.12 9.39
C ILE A 45 4.16 15.34 9.07
N THR A 46 4.22 14.63 7.93
CA THR A 46 5.40 13.85 7.54
C THR A 46 6.63 14.74 7.37
N LYS A 47 6.50 15.87 6.67
CA LYS A 47 7.57 16.87 6.53
C LYS A 47 8.00 17.42 7.89
N GLY A 48 7.04 17.75 8.77
CA GLY A 48 7.33 18.22 10.14
C GLY A 48 8.10 17.19 10.95
N LEU A 49 7.79 15.90 10.85
CA LEU A 49 8.53 14.82 11.49
C LEU A 49 9.95 14.67 10.91
N LEU A 50 10.12 14.83 9.60
CA LEU A 50 11.42 14.73 8.92
C LEU A 50 12.34 15.93 9.16
N VAL A 51 11.82 17.11 9.51
CA VAL A 51 12.65 18.28 9.90
C VAL A 51 13.44 18.00 11.17
N VAL A 52 12.90 17.16 12.06
CA VAL A 52 13.62 16.79 13.28
C VAL A 52 14.77 15.83 12.94
N PRO A 53 16.04 16.17 13.27
CA PRO A 53 17.16 15.28 13.03
C PRO A 53 16.90 13.88 13.62
N PRO A 54 17.13 12.79 12.88
CA PRO A 54 16.80 11.42 13.31
C PRO A 54 17.34 11.06 14.70
N LEU A 55 18.60 11.40 14.98
CA LEU A 55 19.22 11.12 16.29
C LEU A 55 18.56 11.89 17.43
N LEU A 56 18.09 13.13 17.17
CA LEU A 56 17.36 13.91 18.17
C LEU A 56 15.98 13.30 18.42
N PHE A 57 15.29 12.88 17.37
CA PHE A 57 13.99 12.20 17.49
C PHE A 57 14.12 10.89 18.30
N ILE A 58 15.15 10.07 18.00
CA ILE A 58 15.46 8.83 18.74
C ILE A 58 15.70 9.13 20.21
N ALA A 59 16.51 10.15 20.52
CA ALA A 59 16.79 10.56 21.89
C ALA A 59 15.50 11.00 22.63
N LEU A 60 14.64 11.78 21.98
CA LEU A 60 13.36 12.24 22.55
C LEU A 60 12.41 11.07 22.83
N ILE A 61 12.24 10.13 21.88
CA ILE A 61 11.40 8.93 22.09
C ILE A 61 11.96 8.04 23.20
N THR A 62 13.28 7.83 23.24
CA THR A 62 13.93 7.07 24.30
C THR A 62 13.74 7.71 25.68
N LEU A 63 13.88 9.04 25.76
CA LEU A 63 13.63 9.78 27.00
C LEU A 63 12.16 9.71 27.42
N ALA A 64 11.22 9.87 26.46
CA ALA A 64 9.79 9.72 26.72
C ALA A 64 9.46 8.30 27.21
N ALA A 65 10.04 7.27 26.60
CA ALA A 65 9.93 5.88 27.01
C ALA A 65 10.42 5.67 28.45
N TYR A 66 11.51 6.30 28.84
CA TYR A 66 12.02 6.22 30.21
C TYR A 66 11.07 6.82 31.26
N PHE A 67 10.48 7.98 30.97
CA PHE A 67 9.52 8.60 31.87
C PHE A 67 8.17 7.89 31.91
N ILE A 68 7.68 7.42 30.77
CA ILE A 68 6.38 6.72 30.65
C ILE A 68 6.48 5.34 31.33
N SER A 69 7.58 4.62 31.21
CA SER A 69 7.79 3.30 31.83
C SER A 69 8.08 3.33 33.34
N ASN A 70 7.84 4.46 34.01
CA ASN A 70 8.17 4.64 35.42
C ASN A 70 9.66 4.39 35.72
N ARG A 71 10.56 4.88 34.87
CA ARG A 71 12.03 4.76 34.96
C ARG A 71 12.56 3.32 34.85
N LYS A 72 11.79 2.40 34.24
CA LYS A 72 12.28 1.07 33.91
C LYS A 72 13.01 1.12 32.56
N TRP A 73 14.19 0.49 32.48
CA TRP A 73 15.06 0.58 31.31
C TRP A 73 14.62 -0.29 30.10
N GLY A 74 13.72 -1.25 30.26
CA GLY A 74 13.34 -2.18 29.18
C GLY A 74 12.81 -1.48 27.92
N LEU A 75 11.79 -0.62 28.07
CA LEU A 75 11.22 0.10 26.92
C LEU A 75 12.18 1.16 26.33
N PRO A 76 12.90 1.98 27.13
CA PRO A 76 13.91 2.91 26.59
C PRO A 76 14.98 2.22 25.77
N THR A 77 15.55 1.11 26.28
CA THR A 77 16.59 0.34 25.58
C THR A 77 16.07 -0.25 24.28
N PHE A 78 14.88 -0.84 24.31
CA PHE A 78 14.23 -1.38 23.10
C PHE A 78 13.98 -0.28 22.05
N SER A 79 13.44 0.87 22.48
CA SER A 79 13.18 2.01 21.58
C SER A 79 14.47 2.57 20.98
N LEU A 80 15.52 2.69 21.78
CA LEU A 80 16.81 3.19 21.31
C LEU A 80 17.41 2.25 20.24
N ILE A 81 17.53 0.96 20.57
CA ILE A 81 18.15 -0.03 19.66
C ILE A 81 17.28 -0.19 18.40
N GLY A 82 15.96 -0.30 18.56
CA GLY A 82 15.05 -0.47 17.43
C GLY A 82 15.05 0.71 16.47
N LEU A 83 14.99 1.94 16.97
CA LEU A 83 15.00 3.13 16.12
C LEU A 83 16.38 3.38 15.50
N LEU A 84 17.48 3.07 16.18
CA LEU A 84 18.83 3.10 15.59
C LEU A 84 18.97 2.06 14.49
N PHE A 85 18.41 0.86 14.65
CA PHE A 85 18.36 -0.15 13.59
C PHE A 85 17.62 0.39 12.35
N ILE A 86 16.42 0.94 12.51
CA ILE A 86 15.65 1.50 11.39
C ILE A 86 16.40 2.63 10.69
N TYR A 87 17.06 3.51 11.47
CA TYR A 87 17.89 4.58 10.92
C TYR A 87 19.11 4.05 10.15
N ASN A 88 19.78 3.03 10.69
CA ASN A 88 20.94 2.39 10.04
C ASN A 88 20.57 1.71 8.72
N GLN A 89 19.34 1.15 8.62
CA GLN A 89 18.83 0.53 7.40
C GLN A 89 18.31 1.53 6.34
N GLY A 90 18.43 2.84 6.58
CA GLY A 90 17.96 3.86 5.63
C GLY A 90 16.44 4.05 5.59
N LEU A 91 15.66 3.38 6.44
CA LEU A 91 14.20 3.35 6.42
C LEU A 91 13.54 4.51 7.19
N TRP A 92 14.27 5.60 7.45
CA TRP A 92 13.78 6.69 8.30
C TRP A 92 12.59 7.43 7.69
N SER A 93 12.63 7.74 6.39
CA SER A 93 11.53 8.40 5.68
C SER A 93 10.27 7.54 5.68
N ASP A 94 10.43 6.24 5.41
CA ASP A 94 9.32 5.29 5.39
C ASP A 94 8.69 5.09 6.77
N LEU A 95 9.53 5.10 7.82
CA LEU A 95 9.05 5.09 9.21
C LEU A 95 8.18 6.32 9.50
N MET A 96 8.58 7.53 9.08
CA MET A 96 7.82 8.75 9.31
C MET A 96 6.48 8.75 8.54
N SER A 97 6.49 8.29 7.30
CA SER A 97 5.27 8.12 6.49
C SER A 97 4.30 7.12 7.13
N THR A 98 4.82 5.96 7.56
CA THR A 98 4.02 4.95 8.27
C THR A 98 3.44 5.49 9.58
N LEU A 99 4.26 6.20 10.37
CA LEU A 99 3.81 6.81 11.61
C LEU A 99 2.70 7.84 11.37
N THR A 100 2.82 8.66 10.33
CA THR A 100 1.79 9.63 9.93
C THR A 100 0.47 8.92 9.58
N LEU A 101 0.51 7.90 8.72
CA LEU A 101 -0.66 7.13 8.32
C LEU A 101 -1.38 6.53 9.53
N VAL A 102 -0.64 5.86 10.41
CA VAL A 102 -1.19 5.19 11.60
C VAL A 102 -1.76 6.19 12.60
N LEU A 103 -1.06 7.31 12.83
CA LEU A 103 -1.54 8.35 13.75
C LEU A 103 -2.84 8.98 13.24
N ILE A 104 -2.90 9.36 11.96
CA ILE A 104 -4.11 9.97 11.39
C ILE A 104 -5.27 8.96 11.38
N SER A 105 -5.04 7.73 10.93
CA SER A 105 -6.07 6.68 10.95
C SER A 105 -6.62 6.44 12.36
N SER A 106 -5.72 6.39 13.35
CA SER A 106 -6.12 6.21 14.76
C SER A 106 -6.92 7.42 15.28
N VAL A 107 -6.46 8.65 15.02
CA VAL A 107 -7.16 9.87 15.45
C VAL A 107 -8.54 9.97 14.82
N VAL A 108 -8.66 9.74 13.51
CA VAL A 108 -9.95 9.75 12.81
C VAL A 108 -10.88 8.66 13.38
N SER A 109 -10.36 7.46 13.61
CA SER A 109 -11.12 6.36 14.22
C SER A 109 -11.60 6.69 15.64
N ILE A 110 -10.80 7.40 16.44
CA ILE A 110 -11.18 7.85 17.78
C ILE A 110 -12.27 8.92 17.72
N VAL A 111 -12.08 9.92 16.85
CA VAL A 111 -13.02 11.05 16.69
C VAL A 111 -14.40 10.58 16.24
N ILE A 112 -14.46 9.57 15.39
CA ILE A 112 -15.72 8.97 14.92
C ILE A 112 -16.20 7.88 15.91
N GLY A 113 -15.32 7.01 16.35
CA GLY A 113 -15.67 5.80 17.09
C GLY A 113 -16.14 6.05 18.51
N VAL A 114 -15.53 7.00 19.23
CA VAL A 114 -15.97 7.32 20.60
C VAL A 114 -17.38 7.89 20.62
N PRO A 115 -17.77 8.90 19.81
CA PRO A 115 -19.15 9.38 19.74
C PRO A 115 -20.16 8.31 19.33
N LEU A 116 -19.82 7.46 18.34
CA LEU A 116 -20.69 6.35 17.94
C LEU A 116 -20.87 5.33 19.06
N GLY A 117 -19.80 5.00 19.78
CA GLY A 117 -19.85 4.12 20.94
C GLY A 117 -20.70 4.69 22.09
N ILE A 118 -20.62 5.99 22.33
CA ILE A 118 -21.50 6.69 23.30
C ILE A 118 -22.96 6.61 22.84
N LEU A 119 -23.22 6.86 21.55
CA LEU A 119 -24.57 6.75 20.98
C LEU A 119 -25.16 5.34 21.16
N MET A 120 -24.37 4.31 20.88
CA MET A 120 -24.77 2.91 21.09
C MET A 120 -25.03 2.58 22.56
N ALA A 121 -24.22 3.14 23.45
CA ALA A 121 -24.43 2.92 24.90
C ALA A 121 -25.71 3.57 25.43
N LYS A 122 -26.16 4.67 24.81
CA LYS A 122 -27.33 5.45 25.24
C LYS A 122 -28.63 5.08 24.52
N SER A 123 -28.54 4.34 23.40
CA SER A 123 -29.72 3.99 22.58
C SER A 123 -29.66 2.54 22.15
N GLU A 124 -30.63 1.74 22.58
CA GLU A 124 -30.82 0.33 22.18
C GLU A 124 -31.05 0.22 20.65
N THR A 125 -31.79 1.17 20.10
CA THR A 125 -32.06 1.21 18.64
C THR A 125 -30.78 1.48 17.88
N ALA A 126 -29.97 2.45 18.31
CA ALA A 126 -28.69 2.73 17.71
C ALA A 126 -27.75 1.50 17.77
N GLN A 127 -27.73 0.80 18.91
CA GLN A 127 -26.93 -0.41 19.07
C GLN A 127 -27.37 -1.51 18.09
N LYS A 128 -28.68 -1.76 17.95
CA LYS A 128 -29.21 -2.78 17.02
C LYS A 128 -28.88 -2.48 15.55
N ILE A 129 -28.81 -1.20 15.18
CA ILE A 129 -28.50 -0.78 13.80
C ILE A 129 -26.99 -0.78 13.54
N ILE A 130 -26.20 -0.23 14.46
CA ILE A 130 -24.76 -0.04 14.25
C ILE A 130 -24.00 -1.37 14.39
N THR A 131 -24.42 -2.30 15.28
CA THR A 131 -23.72 -3.56 15.49
C THR A 131 -23.52 -4.37 14.20
N PRO A 132 -24.57 -4.63 13.38
CA PRO A 132 -24.38 -5.36 12.13
C PRO A 132 -23.43 -4.65 11.13
N ILE A 133 -23.43 -3.31 11.14
CA ILE A 133 -22.51 -2.52 10.28
C ILE A 133 -21.06 -2.75 10.73
N LEU A 134 -20.81 -2.70 12.04
CA LEU A 134 -19.47 -2.98 12.59
C LEU A 134 -19.03 -4.42 12.34
N ASP A 135 -19.98 -5.38 12.40
CA ASP A 135 -19.71 -6.79 12.09
C ASP A 135 -19.29 -6.93 10.63
N PHE A 136 -20.02 -6.32 9.71
CA PHE A 136 -19.68 -6.27 8.29
C PHE A 136 -18.30 -5.65 8.04
N MET A 137 -18.00 -4.50 8.68
CA MET A 137 -16.70 -3.84 8.57
C MET A 137 -15.54 -4.69 9.08
N GLN A 138 -15.73 -5.58 10.04
CA GLN A 138 -14.66 -6.45 10.55
C GLN A 138 -14.52 -7.80 9.82
N THR A 139 -15.62 -8.31 9.27
CA THR A 139 -15.60 -9.62 8.59
C THR A 139 -15.15 -9.52 7.14
N MET A 140 -15.30 -8.36 6.53
CA MET A 140 -14.86 -8.13 5.15
C MET A 140 -13.33 -8.05 5.09
N PRO A 141 -12.68 -8.74 4.14
CA PRO A 141 -11.23 -8.63 3.96
C PRO A 141 -10.80 -7.18 3.73
N GLY A 142 -9.73 -6.75 4.42
CA GLY A 142 -9.30 -5.34 4.42
C GLY A 142 -8.99 -4.78 3.04
N PHE A 143 -8.50 -5.60 2.11
CA PHE A 143 -8.18 -5.17 0.74
C PHE A 143 -9.41 -4.81 -0.09
N VAL A 144 -10.62 -5.34 0.24
CA VAL A 144 -11.87 -4.99 -0.47
C VAL A 144 -12.20 -3.50 -0.31
N TYR A 145 -11.78 -2.88 0.80
CA TYR A 145 -11.98 -1.45 1.03
C TYR A 145 -11.08 -0.55 0.18
N LEU A 146 -10.04 -1.11 -0.46
CA LEU A 146 -9.15 -0.34 -1.32
C LEU A 146 -9.85 0.15 -2.59
N ILE A 147 -10.74 -0.67 -3.16
CA ILE A 147 -11.45 -0.36 -4.41
C ILE A 147 -12.27 0.93 -4.26
N PRO A 148 -13.24 1.03 -3.33
CA PRO A 148 -13.99 2.27 -3.15
C PRO A 148 -13.12 3.41 -2.61
N ALA A 149 -12.03 3.12 -1.86
CA ALA A 149 -11.11 4.15 -1.41
C ALA A 149 -10.42 4.85 -2.59
N VAL A 150 -9.98 4.09 -3.58
CA VAL A 150 -9.38 4.63 -4.82
C VAL A 150 -10.42 5.38 -5.64
N ALA A 151 -11.60 4.81 -5.83
CA ALA A 151 -12.68 5.45 -6.59
C ALA A 151 -13.09 6.83 -6.01
N PHE A 152 -13.04 7.01 -4.68
CA PHE A 152 -13.44 8.27 -4.02
C PHE A 152 -12.30 9.26 -3.85
N PHE A 153 -11.08 8.80 -3.59
CA PHE A 153 -9.96 9.63 -3.16
C PHE A 153 -8.69 9.45 -4.01
N GLY A 154 -8.75 8.62 -5.06
CA GLY A 154 -7.61 8.31 -5.88
C GLY A 154 -6.56 7.44 -5.19
N ILE A 155 -5.27 7.60 -5.53
CA ILE A 155 -4.17 6.82 -4.98
C ILE A 155 -3.41 7.56 -3.88
N GLY A 156 -2.69 6.83 -3.02
CA GLY A 156 -1.74 7.40 -2.07
C GLY A 156 -2.17 7.28 -0.61
N MET A 157 -1.78 8.27 0.20
CA MET A 157 -1.92 8.19 1.65
C MET A 157 -3.37 8.40 2.13
N VAL A 158 -4.15 9.28 1.49
CA VAL A 158 -5.54 9.59 1.90
C VAL A 158 -6.46 8.37 1.77
N PRO A 159 -6.55 7.71 0.59
CA PRO A 159 -7.33 6.47 0.48
C PRO A 159 -6.82 5.35 1.39
N GLY A 160 -5.50 5.28 1.62
CA GLY A 160 -4.92 4.35 2.60
C GLY A 160 -5.42 4.59 4.03
N VAL A 161 -5.51 5.85 4.45
CA VAL A 161 -6.12 6.22 5.75
C VAL A 161 -7.60 5.88 5.78
N PHE A 162 -8.35 6.17 4.72
CA PHE A 162 -9.78 5.86 4.64
C PHE A 162 -10.05 4.36 4.81
N ALA A 163 -9.36 3.51 4.05
CA ALA A 163 -9.47 2.06 4.17
C ALA A 163 -9.06 1.56 5.58
N SER A 164 -7.98 2.14 6.13
CA SER A 164 -7.52 1.80 7.48
C SER A 164 -8.52 2.20 8.56
N VAL A 165 -9.20 3.35 8.42
CA VAL A 165 -10.25 3.79 9.36
C VAL A 165 -11.43 2.83 9.32
N ILE A 166 -11.92 2.46 8.14
CA ILE A 166 -13.05 1.52 8.04
C ILE A 166 -12.73 0.21 8.76
N PHE A 167 -11.53 -0.35 8.52
CA PHE A 167 -11.12 -1.61 9.11
C PHE A 167 -10.87 -1.53 10.62
N ALA A 168 -10.29 -0.41 11.09
CA ALA A 168 -9.82 -0.27 12.47
C ALA A 168 -10.83 0.41 13.43
N LEU A 169 -11.89 1.03 12.91
CA LEU A 169 -12.91 1.74 13.71
C LEU A 169 -13.69 0.86 14.72
N PRO A 170 -14.11 -0.37 14.36
CA PRO A 170 -15.04 -1.15 15.18
C PRO A 170 -14.60 -1.37 16.63
N PRO A 171 -13.35 -1.69 16.98
CA PRO A 171 -12.93 -1.82 18.38
C PRO A 171 -13.16 -0.56 19.21
N THR A 172 -12.80 0.63 18.69
CA THR A 172 -13.04 1.88 19.45
C THR A 172 -14.53 2.06 19.76
N VAL A 173 -15.41 1.80 18.78
CA VAL A 173 -16.87 1.90 18.98
C VAL A 173 -17.35 0.88 20.04
N ARG A 174 -16.98 -0.39 19.86
CA ARG A 174 -17.44 -1.48 20.74
C ARG A 174 -16.94 -1.34 22.17
N PHE A 175 -15.67 -1.02 22.36
CA PHE A 175 -15.10 -0.85 23.69
C PHE A 175 -15.62 0.42 24.38
N THR A 176 -15.97 1.46 23.64
CA THR A 176 -16.63 2.65 24.20
C THR A 176 -18.04 2.31 24.67
N ASN A 177 -18.84 1.61 23.84
CA ASN A 177 -20.15 1.13 24.22
C ASN A 177 -20.09 0.21 25.46
N LEU A 178 -19.19 -0.78 25.43
CA LEU A 178 -19.01 -1.73 26.51
C LEU A 178 -18.60 -1.03 27.82
N GLY A 179 -17.62 -0.14 27.76
CA GLY A 179 -17.09 0.57 28.92
C GLY A 179 -18.14 1.43 29.62
N ILE A 180 -19.03 2.09 28.87
CA ILE A 180 -20.12 2.90 29.42
C ILE A 180 -21.20 1.99 30.04
N ARG A 181 -21.56 0.89 29.35
CA ARG A 181 -22.59 -0.05 29.88
C ARG A 181 -22.12 -0.85 31.10
N GLN A 182 -20.81 -0.99 31.29
CA GLN A 182 -20.24 -1.66 32.48
C GLN A 182 -20.16 -0.77 33.73
N VAL A 183 -20.55 0.52 33.64
CA VAL A 183 -20.62 1.38 34.82
C VAL A 183 -21.68 0.84 35.75
N PRO A 184 -21.37 0.62 37.06
CA PRO A 184 -22.33 0.11 38.03
C PRO A 184 -23.61 0.95 38.08
N THR A 185 -24.77 0.28 38.00
CA THR A 185 -26.10 0.93 37.99
C THR A 185 -26.34 1.76 39.23
N GLU A 186 -25.85 1.31 40.39
CA GLU A 186 -25.97 2.01 41.68
C GLU A 186 -25.34 3.41 41.63
N LEU A 187 -24.21 3.57 40.89
CA LEU A 187 -23.54 4.86 40.72
C LEU A 187 -24.33 5.77 39.77
N VAL A 188 -24.95 5.19 38.75
CA VAL A 188 -25.82 5.90 37.81
C VAL A 188 -27.05 6.42 38.50
N GLU A 189 -27.75 5.55 39.29
CA GLU A 189 -28.93 5.90 40.09
C GLU A 189 -28.62 6.94 41.17
N ALA A 190 -27.46 6.82 41.82
CA ALA A 190 -27.01 7.84 42.77
C ALA A 190 -26.83 9.20 42.09
N SER A 191 -26.21 9.25 40.93
CA SER A 191 -26.05 10.48 40.13
C SER A 191 -27.40 11.11 39.77
N ASP A 192 -28.38 10.28 39.39
CA ASP A 192 -29.75 10.75 39.07
C ASP A 192 -30.47 11.25 40.33
N SER A 193 -30.31 10.59 41.46
CA SER A 193 -30.87 11.00 42.75
C SER A 193 -30.33 12.35 43.25
N PHE A 194 -29.08 12.69 42.90
CA PHE A 194 -28.48 14.01 43.17
C PHE A 194 -28.83 15.07 42.09
N GLY A 195 -29.74 14.76 41.18
CA GLY A 195 -30.18 15.71 40.14
C GLY A 195 -29.15 15.94 39.01
N GLY A 196 -28.28 14.99 38.78
CA GLY A 196 -27.28 15.05 37.69
C GLY A 196 -27.93 15.08 36.31
N THR A 197 -27.58 16.06 35.49
CA THR A 197 -28.02 16.08 34.07
C THR A 197 -27.34 14.96 33.26
N GLY A 198 -27.94 14.53 32.11
CA GLY A 198 -27.36 13.50 31.25
C GLY A 198 -25.92 13.80 30.83
N TRP A 199 -25.58 15.05 30.53
CA TRP A 199 -24.22 15.50 30.22
C TRP A 199 -23.27 15.39 31.43
N GLN A 200 -23.74 15.79 32.63
CA GLN A 200 -22.94 15.66 33.83
C GLN A 200 -22.67 14.19 34.17
N LYS A 201 -23.67 13.34 34.04
CA LYS A 201 -23.55 11.88 34.20
C LYS A 201 -22.54 11.30 33.22
N LEU A 202 -22.66 11.63 31.93
CA LEU A 202 -21.73 11.14 30.89
C LEU A 202 -20.29 11.56 31.19
N PHE A 203 -20.02 12.86 31.33
CA PHE A 203 -18.65 13.38 31.42
C PHE A 203 -18.01 13.27 32.80
N LYS A 204 -18.78 13.29 33.89
CA LYS A 204 -18.24 13.27 35.25
C LYS A 204 -18.25 11.89 35.89
N LEU A 205 -19.08 10.95 35.41
CA LEU A 205 -19.22 9.61 35.97
C LEU A 205 -18.84 8.53 34.95
N GLU A 206 -19.60 8.42 33.87
CA GLU A 206 -19.52 7.26 32.98
C GLU A 206 -18.20 7.21 32.18
N LEU A 207 -17.82 8.28 31.47
CA LEU A 207 -16.57 8.33 30.71
C LEU A 207 -15.32 8.18 31.58
N PRO A 208 -15.22 8.81 32.79
CA PRO A 208 -14.09 8.58 33.68
C PRO A 208 -13.96 7.12 34.15
N LEU A 209 -15.10 6.44 34.45
CA LEU A 209 -15.10 5.04 34.86
C LEU A 209 -14.83 4.09 33.66
N ALA A 210 -15.37 4.40 32.49
CA ALA A 210 -15.16 3.65 31.24
C ALA A 210 -13.77 3.86 30.63
N LYS A 211 -13.00 4.82 31.11
CA LYS A 211 -11.72 5.27 30.47
C LYS A 211 -10.77 4.13 30.17
N SER A 212 -10.57 3.19 31.08
CA SER A 212 -9.62 2.07 30.85
C SER A 212 -10.07 1.16 29.73
N THR A 213 -11.37 0.90 29.63
CA THR A 213 -11.97 0.09 28.56
C THR A 213 -11.93 0.80 27.22
N ILE A 214 -12.26 2.09 27.18
CA ILE A 214 -12.17 2.92 25.96
C ILE A 214 -10.73 2.95 25.44
N LEU A 215 -9.76 3.16 26.32
CA LEU A 215 -8.35 3.19 25.94
C LEU A 215 -7.82 1.83 25.45
N ALA A 216 -8.37 0.71 25.94
CA ALA A 216 -8.07 -0.60 25.40
C ALA A 216 -8.59 -0.75 23.95
N GLY A 217 -9.79 -0.23 23.66
CA GLY A 217 -10.33 -0.17 22.30
C GLY A 217 -9.47 0.68 21.37
N ILE A 218 -9.04 1.86 21.83
CA ILE A 218 -8.14 2.74 21.08
C ILE A 218 -6.81 2.05 20.77
N ASN A 219 -6.24 1.33 21.73
CA ASN A 219 -5.00 0.57 21.50
C ASN A 219 -5.21 -0.49 20.43
N GLN A 220 -6.31 -1.24 20.46
CA GLN A 220 -6.61 -2.25 19.45
C GLN A 220 -6.83 -1.62 18.06
N THR A 221 -7.53 -0.50 17.98
CA THR A 221 -7.69 0.28 16.74
C THR A 221 -6.33 0.69 16.15
N THR A 222 -5.42 1.19 16.98
CA THR A 222 -4.08 1.58 16.52
C THR A 222 -3.28 0.39 15.98
N MET A 223 -3.40 -0.78 16.63
CA MET A 223 -2.74 -2.02 16.15
C MET A 223 -3.33 -2.51 14.82
N LEU A 224 -4.65 -2.41 14.66
CA LEU A 224 -5.30 -2.73 13.38
C LEU A 224 -4.93 -1.75 12.27
N SER A 225 -4.79 -0.45 12.57
CA SER A 225 -4.30 0.54 11.61
C SER A 225 -2.86 0.23 11.16
N LEU A 226 -1.99 -0.25 12.07
CA LEU A 226 -0.65 -0.72 11.73
C LEU A 226 -0.66 -1.94 10.80
N SER A 227 -1.56 -2.90 11.01
CA SER A 227 -1.66 -4.07 10.12
C SER A 227 -2.16 -3.70 8.72
N MET A 228 -2.92 -2.61 8.58
CA MET A 228 -3.40 -2.12 7.27
C MET A 228 -2.32 -1.41 6.45
N VAL A 229 -1.16 -1.07 7.03
CA VAL A 229 -0.10 -0.31 6.33
C VAL A 229 0.39 -1.03 5.06
N VAL A 230 0.58 -2.35 5.12
CA VAL A 230 1.00 -3.16 3.97
C VAL A 230 -0.10 -3.20 2.91
N THR A 231 -1.35 -3.37 3.34
CA THR A 231 -2.51 -3.38 2.43
C THR A 231 -2.69 -2.02 1.75
N ALA A 232 -2.56 -0.92 2.50
CA ALA A 232 -2.64 0.44 1.95
C ALA A 232 -1.53 0.74 0.92
N SER A 233 -0.38 0.08 1.02
CA SER A 233 0.69 0.28 0.03
C SER A 233 0.34 -0.26 -1.36
N MET A 234 -0.63 -1.18 -1.49
CA MET A 234 -1.13 -1.66 -2.79
C MET A 234 -1.80 -0.54 -3.62
N ILE A 235 -2.27 0.50 -2.96
CA ILE A 235 -2.87 1.69 -3.59
C ILE A 235 -1.95 2.92 -3.48
N GLY A 236 -0.64 2.69 -3.42
CA GLY A 236 0.37 3.75 -3.47
C GLY A 236 0.65 4.47 -2.16
N ALA A 237 0.12 4.04 -1.01
CA ALA A 237 0.47 4.65 0.27
C ALA A 237 1.96 4.43 0.58
N PRO A 238 2.74 5.52 0.86
CA PRO A 238 4.17 5.41 1.15
C PRO A 238 4.42 4.86 2.55
N GLY A 239 5.63 4.34 2.77
CA GLY A 239 6.12 3.91 4.08
C GLY A 239 6.65 2.48 4.10
N LEU A 240 6.90 1.96 5.31
CA LEU A 240 7.46 0.60 5.53
C LEU A 240 6.63 -0.52 4.89
N GLY A 241 5.31 -0.32 4.76
CA GLY A 241 4.42 -1.27 4.10
C GLY A 241 4.78 -1.47 2.63
N ARG A 242 5.16 -0.41 1.92
CA ARG A 242 5.63 -0.46 0.54
C ARG A 242 6.89 -1.33 0.42
N GLY A 243 7.85 -1.18 1.34
CA GLY A 243 9.07 -2.00 1.35
C GLY A 243 8.78 -3.49 1.58
N VAL A 244 7.78 -3.82 2.42
CA VAL A 244 7.33 -5.22 2.61
C VAL A 244 6.66 -5.76 1.35
N LEU A 245 5.76 -4.98 0.74
CA LEU A 245 5.03 -5.38 -0.47
C LEU A 245 5.98 -5.58 -1.65
N SER A 246 6.86 -4.62 -1.92
CA SER A 246 7.88 -4.70 -2.97
C SER A 246 8.81 -5.91 -2.78
N ALA A 247 9.27 -6.14 -1.55
CA ALA A 247 10.09 -7.31 -1.24
C ALA A 247 9.35 -8.64 -1.44
N LEU A 248 8.04 -8.68 -1.15
CA LEU A 248 7.19 -9.85 -1.41
C LEU A 248 7.06 -10.12 -2.92
N GLN A 249 6.79 -9.06 -3.69
CA GLN A 249 6.61 -9.16 -5.15
C GLN A 249 7.89 -9.56 -5.87
N ARG A 250 9.06 -9.11 -5.36
CA ARG A 250 10.39 -9.45 -5.89
C ARG A 250 11.05 -10.67 -5.22
N ALA A 251 10.37 -11.34 -4.27
CA ALA A 251 10.91 -12.43 -3.45
C ALA A 251 12.24 -12.09 -2.73
N GLN A 252 12.43 -10.86 -2.35
CA GLN A 252 13.61 -10.38 -1.62
C GLN A 252 13.47 -10.64 -0.12
N VAL A 253 13.72 -11.87 0.32
CA VAL A 253 13.51 -12.32 1.70
C VAL A 253 14.21 -11.41 2.72
N GLY A 254 15.47 -10.98 2.44
CA GLY A 254 16.25 -10.10 3.32
C GLY A 254 15.59 -8.74 3.50
N ASN A 255 15.23 -8.06 2.40
CA ASN A 255 14.59 -6.75 2.42
C ASN A 255 13.18 -6.83 3.06
N GLY A 256 12.41 -7.89 2.76
CA GLY A 256 11.12 -8.15 3.39
C GLY A 256 11.23 -8.31 4.91
N PHE A 257 12.24 -9.05 5.37
CA PHE A 257 12.50 -9.22 6.80
C PHE A 257 12.88 -7.90 7.47
N VAL A 258 13.76 -7.10 6.89
CA VAL A 258 14.20 -5.81 7.44
C VAL A 258 13.03 -4.83 7.56
N ASN A 259 12.21 -4.65 6.51
CA ASN A 259 11.02 -3.81 6.53
C ASN A 259 9.96 -4.33 7.52
N GLY A 260 9.74 -5.65 7.56
CA GLY A 260 8.84 -6.29 8.50
C GLY A 260 9.27 -6.09 9.96
N VAL A 261 10.56 -6.24 10.26
CA VAL A 261 11.11 -5.97 11.61
C VAL A 261 10.95 -4.50 11.98
N ALA A 262 11.15 -3.58 11.04
CA ALA A 262 10.92 -2.14 11.28
C ALA A 262 9.46 -1.85 11.65
N LEU A 263 8.48 -2.47 10.96
CA LEU A 263 7.06 -2.38 11.33
C LEU A 263 6.78 -2.96 12.73
N VAL A 264 7.36 -4.11 13.07
CA VAL A 264 7.20 -4.73 14.39
C VAL A 264 7.80 -3.85 15.49
N ILE A 265 8.96 -3.25 15.28
CA ILE A 265 9.58 -2.31 16.21
C ILE A 265 8.64 -1.12 16.46
N LEU A 266 8.12 -0.50 15.39
CA LEU A 266 7.16 0.59 15.50
C LEU A 266 5.91 0.16 16.27
N ALA A 267 5.34 -1.00 15.92
CA ALA A 267 4.16 -1.55 16.58
C ALA A 267 4.37 -1.73 18.07
N ILE A 268 5.48 -2.33 18.50
CA ILE A 268 5.81 -2.55 19.90
C ILE A 268 5.98 -1.21 20.65
N ILE A 269 6.67 -0.26 20.04
CA ILE A 269 6.86 1.07 20.65
C ILE A 269 5.50 1.72 20.88
N VAL A 270 4.66 1.82 19.85
CA VAL A 270 3.32 2.45 19.93
C VAL A 270 2.43 1.72 20.94
N ASP A 271 2.38 0.38 20.89
CA ASP A 271 1.60 -0.44 21.84
C ASP A 271 2.03 -0.19 23.28
N ARG A 272 3.33 -0.26 23.57
CA ARG A 272 3.85 -0.06 24.93
C ARG A 272 3.61 1.36 25.44
N PHE A 273 3.77 2.38 24.59
CA PHE A 273 3.44 3.75 24.95
C PHE A 273 1.97 3.87 25.33
N THR A 274 1.06 3.34 24.51
CA THR A 274 -0.38 3.35 24.77
C THR A 274 -0.73 2.59 26.07
N GLN A 275 -0.18 1.40 26.26
CA GLN A 275 -0.42 0.61 27.49
C GLN A 275 0.07 1.30 28.77
N TYR A 276 1.27 1.92 28.74
CA TYR A 276 1.79 2.62 29.92
C TYR A 276 1.01 3.88 30.27
N ILE A 277 0.47 4.58 29.25
CA ILE A 277 -0.43 5.73 29.44
C ILE A 277 -1.74 5.27 30.10
N ASN A 278 -2.20 4.06 29.76
CA ASN A 278 -3.49 3.51 30.19
C ASN A 278 -3.46 2.82 31.55
N LYS A 279 -2.29 2.46 32.11
CA LYS A 279 -2.22 1.79 33.41
C LYS A 279 -2.90 2.64 34.49
N PRO A 280 -3.91 2.10 35.18
CA PRO A 280 -4.47 2.75 36.38
C PRO A 280 -3.31 3.01 37.34
N LYS A 281 -3.26 4.19 37.94
CA LYS A 281 -2.36 4.42 39.06
C LYS A 281 -2.80 3.50 40.17
N GLU A 282 -2.04 2.44 40.46
CA GLU A 282 -2.15 1.76 41.75
C GLU A 282 -2.14 2.83 42.85
N LEU A 283 -3.13 2.81 43.72
CA LEU A 283 -3.19 3.62 44.93
C LEU A 283 -2.00 3.22 45.82
N LYS A 284 -0.80 3.68 45.48
CA LYS A 284 0.31 3.62 46.42
C LYS A 284 0.02 4.62 47.54
N GLU A 285 -0.03 4.08 48.76
CA GLU A 285 -0.03 4.85 49.98
C GLU A 285 0.88 6.06 49.88
N LYS A 286 0.34 7.17 50.36
CA LYS A 286 0.96 8.49 50.34
C LYS A 286 2.40 8.48 50.85
N LYS A 287 3.41 8.47 49.96
CA LYS A 287 4.59 9.29 50.13
C LYS A 287 4.43 10.50 49.25
N ILE A 288 4.18 11.63 49.85
CA ILE A 288 3.96 12.92 49.23
C ILE A 288 5.24 13.34 48.51
N SER A 289 5.36 13.03 47.23
CA SER A 289 6.29 13.72 46.34
C SER A 289 5.42 14.61 45.45
N LYS A 290 5.45 15.91 45.73
CA LYS A 290 4.81 16.97 44.95
C LYS A 290 5.45 17.07 43.56
N VAL A 291 5.07 16.20 42.65
CA VAL A 291 5.32 16.43 41.23
C VAL A 291 4.02 17.05 40.67
N SER A 292 4.08 18.35 40.47
CA SER A 292 3.01 19.18 39.93
C SER A 292 2.41 18.56 38.66
N PRO A 293 1.06 18.51 38.53
CA PRO A 293 0.39 18.04 37.30
C PRO A 293 0.82 18.81 36.04
N LYS A 294 1.35 20.03 36.19
CA LYS A 294 1.93 20.84 35.11
C LYS A 294 3.09 20.15 34.37
N LYS A 295 3.89 19.27 35.02
CA LYS A 295 5.01 18.57 34.35
C LYS A 295 4.58 17.37 33.48
N LYS A 296 3.37 16.82 33.66
CA LYS A 296 2.80 15.78 32.79
C LYS A 296 2.16 16.36 31.53
N ILE A 297 1.56 17.53 31.66
CA ILE A 297 1.01 18.30 30.54
C ILE A 297 2.16 18.78 29.63
N ILE A 298 3.29 19.20 30.19
CA ILE A 298 4.46 19.65 29.42
C ILE A 298 5.02 18.54 28.50
N GLY A 299 5.03 17.28 28.91
CA GLY A 299 5.50 16.17 28.08
C GLY A 299 4.57 15.90 26.86
N ILE A 300 3.25 15.94 27.08
CA ILE A 300 2.25 15.75 26.02
C ILE A 300 2.18 16.98 25.11
N THR A 301 2.21 18.19 25.71
CA THR A 301 2.21 19.45 24.94
C THR A 301 3.51 19.62 24.15
N SER A 302 4.67 19.12 24.64
CA SER A 302 5.92 19.15 23.88
C SER A 302 5.87 18.23 22.65
N ILE A 303 5.22 17.07 22.73
CA ILE A 303 5.02 16.16 21.59
C ILE A 303 4.02 16.80 20.60
N VAL A 304 2.94 17.39 21.10
CA VAL A 304 1.95 18.11 20.26
C VAL A 304 2.56 19.37 19.65
N LEU A 305 3.39 20.14 20.37
CA LEU A 305 4.09 21.30 19.85
C LEU A 305 5.21 20.93 18.87
N LEU A 306 5.85 19.76 18.99
CA LEU A 306 6.79 19.24 17.98
C LEU A 306 6.05 18.83 16.69
N ILE A 307 4.86 18.25 16.82
CA ILE A 307 4.02 17.90 15.66
C ILE A 307 3.48 19.16 14.97
N PHE A 308 2.99 20.16 15.71
CA PHE A 308 2.41 21.37 15.16
C PHE A 308 3.41 22.52 14.95
N GLY A 309 4.48 22.59 15.70
CA GLY A 309 5.55 23.56 15.52
C GLY A 309 6.39 23.33 14.25
N GLY A 310 6.49 22.07 13.80
CA GLY A 310 7.09 21.71 12.51
C GLY A 310 6.33 22.27 11.29
N LEU A 311 5.03 22.48 11.42
CA LEU A 311 4.19 23.05 10.35
C LEU A 311 4.54 24.51 10.00
N GLY A 312 5.09 25.28 10.95
CA GLY A 312 5.47 26.67 10.73
C GLY A 312 6.89 26.88 10.17
N ILE A 313 7.77 25.90 10.33
CA ILE A 313 9.19 26.01 9.94
C ILE A 313 9.43 25.37 8.54
N SER A 314 8.64 24.37 8.14
CA SER A 314 8.80 23.71 6.85
C SER A 314 8.47 24.60 5.65
N SER A 315 7.64 25.64 5.83
CA SER A 315 7.33 26.61 4.78
C SER A 315 8.49 27.60 4.48
N LEU A 316 9.55 27.59 5.30
CA LEU A 316 10.68 28.53 5.20
C LEU A 316 12.00 27.90 4.70
N LEU A 317 12.08 26.56 4.58
CA LEU A 317 13.33 25.87 4.34
C LEU A 317 13.27 24.83 3.21
N SER A 318 12.89 25.20 2.01
CA SER A 318 13.37 24.60 0.75
C SER A 318 12.54 25.05 -0.44
N LYS A 319 12.99 26.07 -1.13
CA LYS A 319 12.83 26.18 -2.58
C LYS A 319 14.02 25.45 -3.20
N GLU A 320 13.95 24.16 -3.41
CA GLU A 320 14.64 23.58 -4.54
C GLU A 320 13.87 24.03 -5.79
N GLU A 321 14.53 24.77 -6.67
CA GLU A 321 13.97 25.17 -7.96
C GLU A 321 13.88 23.92 -8.85
N SER A 322 12.78 23.18 -8.73
CA SER A 322 12.44 22.10 -9.64
C SER A 322 11.57 22.67 -10.76
N LYS A 323 11.79 22.23 -12.02
CA LYS A 323 10.97 22.59 -13.17
C LYS A 323 9.49 22.18 -13.02
N GLY A 324 9.21 21.19 -12.16
CA GLY A 324 7.89 20.65 -11.91
C GLY A 324 7.97 19.27 -11.23
N VAL A 325 6.82 18.70 -10.92
CA VAL A 325 6.72 17.33 -10.36
C VAL A 325 6.10 16.42 -11.40
N VAL A 326 6.75 15.30 -11.68
CA VAL A 326 6.26 14.25 -12.59
C VAL A 326 5.96 13.00 -11.78
N ASN A 327 4.78 12.43 -11.96
CA ASN A 327 4.33 11.21 -11.29
C ASN A 327 4.25 10.06 -12.31
N LEU A 328 5.10 9.05 -12.15
CA LEU A 328 5.10 7.84 -12.96
C LEU A 328 4.53 6.66 -12.16
N ALA A 329 3.56 5.96 -12.73
CA ALA A 329 3.01 4.73 -12.16
C ALA A 329 3.64 3.50 -12.82
N TYR A 330 3.79 2.41 -12.06
CA TYR A 330 4.28 1.13 -12.57
C TYR A 330 3.84 -0.04 -11.68
N VAL A 331 3.90 -1.25 -12.22
CA VAL A 331 3.75 -2.49 -11.45
C VAL A 331 5.16 -3.00 -11.07
N GLU A 332 5.31 -3.70 -9.95
CA GLU A 332 6.60 -4.24 -9.47
C GLU A 332 7.08 -5.45 -10.30
N TRP A 333 6.82 -5.47 -11.61
CA TRP A 333 7.43 -6.45 -12.51
C TRP A 333 8.83 -5.99 -12.91
N ASP A 334 9.77 -6.93 -13.04
CA ASP A 334 11.19 -6.61 -13.25
C ASP A 334 11.43 -5.69 -14.45
N SER A 335 10.73 -5.92 -15.57
CA SER A 335 10.80 -5.08 -16.77
C SER A 335 10.31 -3.65 -16.52
N GLU A 336 9.25 -3.48 -15.74
CA GLU A 336 8.64 -2.17 -15.49
C GLU A 336 9.40 -1.37 -14.44
N VAL A 337 9.97 -2.06 -13.46
CA VAL A 337 10.91 -1.45 -12.53
C VAL A 337 12.10 -0.87 -13.28
N ALA A 338 12.67 -1.62 -14.23
CA ALA A 338 13.82 -1.18 -15.04
C ALA A 338 13.44 0.04 -15.89
N SER A 339 12.38 -0.07 -16.73
CA SER A 339 11.97 0.98 -17.66
C SER A 339 11.56 2.27 -16.97
N THR A 340 10.74 2.16 -15.93
CA THR A 340 10.24 3.34 -15.19
C THR A 340 11.37 4.09 -14.49
N ASN A 341 12.34 3.38 -13.89
CA ASN A 341 13.46 4.04 -13.22
C ASN A 341 14.44 4.70 -14.19
N VAL A 342 14.65 4.13 -15.38
CA VAL A 342 15.46 4.78 -16.42
C VAL A 342 14.81 6.09 -16.88
N VAL A 343 13.52 6.07 -17.21
CA VAL A 343 12.79 7.28 -17.60
C VAL A 343 12.76 8.31 -16.47
N ALA A 344 12.52 7.86 -15.24
CA ALA A 344 12.51 8.74 -14.07
C ALA A 344 13.85 9.43 -13.86
N GLU A 345 14.97 8.71 -14.04
CA GLU A 345 16.30 9.28 -13.85
C GLU A 345 16.65 10.27 -14.97
N VAL A 346 16.24 10.00 -16.21
CA VAL A 346 16.39 10.96 -17.33
C VAL A 346 15.66 12.27 -17.01
N LEU A 347 14.42 12.20 -16.55
CA LEU A 347 13.63 13.37 -16.18
C LEU A 347 14.21 14.10 -14.96
N ARG A 348 14.79 13.38 -13.98
CA ARG A 348 15.51 13.99 -12.84
C ARG A 348 16.72 14.78 -13.31
N GLN A 349 17.49 14.24 -14.25
CA GLN A 349 18.66 14.94 -14.85
C GLN A 349 18.26 16.18 -15.62
N MET A 350 17.02 16.25 -16.15
CA MET A 350 16.46 17.45 -16.76
C MET A 350 15.96 18.50 -15.76
N GLY A 351 16.01 18.21 -14.45
CA GLY A 351 15.62 19.13 -13.38
C GLY A 351 14.18 18.98 -12.89
N TYR A 352 13.49 17.89 -13.22
CA TYR A 352 12.18 17.57 -12.66
C TYR A 352 12.31 16.79 -11.35
N LYS A 353 11.36 17.01 -10.45
CA LYS A 353 11.15 16.11 -9.32
C LYS A 353 10.27 14.95 -9.79
N VAL A 354 10.79 13.72 -9.78
CA VAL A 354 10.05 12.54 -10.26
C VAL A 354 9.70 11.63 -9.12
N ASN A 355 8.41 11.38 -8.95
CA ASN A 355 7.86 10.37 -8.06
C ASN A 355 7.54 9.11 -8.88
N THR A 356 8.04 7.97 -8.45
CA THR A 356 7.70 6.67 -9.01
C THR A 356 6.83 5.93 -8.02
N THR A 357 5.62 5.52 -8.44
CA THR A 357 4.64 4.89 -7.54
C THR A 357 4.32 3.49 -8.00
N PRO A 358 4.74 2.44 -7.26
CA PRO A 358 4.34 1.08 -7.54
C PRO A 358 2.87 0.89 -7.16
N LEU A 359 2.10 0.30 -8.07
CA LEU A 359 0.67 0.08 -7.95
C LEU A 359 0.31 -1.33 -8.43
N ASP A 360 -0.86 -1.81 -8.06
CA ASP A 360 -1.49 -2.94 -8.73
C ASP A 360 -1.84 -2.58 -10.19
N ASN A 361 -1.85 -3.57 -11.10
CA ASN A 361 -2.05 -3.34 -12.52
C ASN A 361 -3.32 -2.53 -12.83
N ALA A 362 -4.46 -2.89 -12.25
CA ALA A 362 -5.72 -2.18 -12.49
C ALA A 362 -5.64 -0.73 -11.97
N ILE A 363 -5.05 -0.52 -10.81
CA ILE A 363 -4.88 0.80 -10.18
C ILE A 363 -3.88 1.67 -10.96
N MET A 364 -2.84 1.07 -11.55
CA MET A 364 -1.89 1.79 -12.41
C MET A 364 -2.61 2.42 -13.61
N TRP A 365 -3.42 1.66 -14.32
CA TRP A 365 -4.20 2.17 -15.45
C TRP A 365 -5.20 3.25 -15.04
N GLU A 366 -5.90 3.04 -13.93
CA GLU A 366 -6.84 4.02 -13.37
C GLU A 366 -6.14 5.32 -12.98
N SER A 367 -4.95 5.26 -12.38
CA SER A 367 -4.19 6.42 -11.93
C SER A 367 -3.75 7.33 -13.09
N VAL A 368 -3.36 6.74 -14.23
CA VAL A 368 -3.04 7.51 -15.44
C VAL A 368 -4.31 8.08 -16.07
N SER A 369 -5.38 7.31 -16.11
CA SER A 369 -6.68 7.72 -16.65
C SER A 369 -7.30 8.90 -15.89
N SER A 370 -7.18 8.91 -14.56
CA SER A 370 -7.67 9.98 -13.69
C SER A 370 -6.75 11.21 -13.65
N GLY A 371 -5.52 11.11 -14.16
CA GLY A 371 -4.51 12.16 -14.12
C GLY A 371 -3.76 12.26 -12.78
N GLU A 372 -3.90 11.30 -11.88
CA GLU A 372 -3.11 11.23 -10.65
C GLU A 372 -1.65 10.83 -10.92
N SER A 373 -1.44 9.99 -11.94
CA SER A 373 -0.14 9.75 -12.54
C SER A 373 -0.07 10.38 -13.93
N ASP A 374 1.08 10.94 -14.27
CA ASP A 374 1.27 11.60 -15.56
C ASP A 374 1.45 10.59 -16.69
N ALA A 375 2.12 9.46 -16.42
CA ALA A 375 2.36 8.43 -17.41
C ALA A 375 2.75 7.08 -16.79
N MET A 376 2.70 6.05 -17.65
CA MET A 376 3.33 4.74 -17.46
C MET A 376 4.03 4.30 -18.74
N VAL A 377 5.09 3.49 -18.64
CA VAL A 377 5.90 3.03 -19.79
C VAL A 377 5.78 1.51 -20.00
N SER A 378 4.68 0.91 -19.61
CA SER A 378 4.53 -0.52 -19.36
C SER A 378 3.23 -1.12 -19.89
N ALA A 379 2.61 -0.51 -20.91
CA ALA A 379 1.41 -1.08 -21.52
C ALA A 379 1.77 -2.17 -22.53
N TRP A 380 1.47 -3.44 -22.20
CA TRP A 380 1.69 -4.61 -23.06
C TRP A 380 0.50 -4.79 -24.00
N LEU A 381 0.71 -4.58 -25.29
CA LEU A 381 -0.32 -4.56 -26.31
C LEU A 381 0.10 -5.35 -27.55
N PRO A 382 -0.87 -5.93 -28.29
CA PRO A 382 -2.31 -5.61 -28.26
C PRO A 382 -3.14 -6.43 -27.27
N LYS A 383 -2.68 -7.57 -26.74
CA LYS A 383 -3.56 -8.57 -26.12
C LYS A 383 -3.55 -8.54 -24.60
N THR A 384 -2.37 -8.43 -24.00
CA THR A 384 -2.21 -8.55 -22.53
C THR A 384 -3.01 -7.48 -21.76
N HIS A 385 -2.97 -6.23 -22.20
CA HIS A 385 -3.70 -5.13 -21.58
C HIS A 385 -4.86 -4.59 -22.45
N GLU A 386 -5.41 -5.43 -23.33
CA GLU A 386 -6.52 -5.04 -24.22
C GLU A 386 -7.74 -4.53 -23.45
N SER A 387 -8.10 -5.20 -22.37
CA SER A 387 -9.26 -4.84 -21.54
C SER A 387 -9.09 -3.47 -20.89
N GLN A 388 -7.93 -3.20 -20.32
CA GLN A 388 -7.61 -1.93 -19.69
C GLN A 388 -7.57 -0.79 -20.72
N LEU A 389 -6.90 -1.02 -21.86
CA LEU A 389 -6.89 -0.03 -22.93
C LEU A 389 -8.30 0.31 -23.43
N ASN A 390 -9.16 -0.71 -23.61
CA ASN A 390 -10.54 -0.50 -24.03
C ASN A 390 -11.37 0.27 -23.00
N GLN A 391 -11.14 0.02 -21.72
CA GLN A 391 -11.81 0.71 -20.62
C GLN A 391 -11.43 2.19 -20.54
N TYR A 392 -10.14 2.51 -20.69
CA TYR A 392 -9.62 3.85 -20.42
C TYR A 392 -9.23 4.65 -21.68
N LYS A 393 -9.47 4.14 -22.89
CA LYS A 393 -9.06 4.76 -24.17
C LYS A 393 -9.52 6.20 -24.41
N SER A 394 -10.53 6.67 -23.69
CA SER A 394 -11.04 8.05 -23.80
C SER A 394 -10.30 9.05 -22.91
N SER A 395 -9.52 8.58 -21.95
CA SER A 395 -8.86 9.39 -20.92
C SER A 395 -7.34 9.17 -20.86
N ILE A 396 -6.83 8.25 -21.66
CA ILE A 396 -5.39 7.95 -21.80
C ILE A 396 -4.96 8.20 -23.24
N GLU A 397 -3.76 8.78 -23.42
CA GLU A 397 -3.13 9.02 -24.71
C GLU A 397 -1.98 8.01 -24.92
N PRO A 398 -2.07 7.10 -25.92
CA PRO A 398 -0.94 6.26 -26.32
C PRO A 398 0.13 7.10 -27.02
N LEU A 399 1.37 7.07 -26.51
CA LEU A 399 2.51 7.78 -27.10
C LEU A 399 3.31 6.89 -28.08
N GLY A 400 3.02 5.61 -28.15
CA GLY A 400 3.62 4.69 -29.08
C GLY A 400 4.47 3.60 -28.44
N VAL A 401 5.08 2.80 -29.30
CA VAL A 401 5.89 1.64 -28.92
C VAL A 401 7.25 2.11 -28.39
N ASN A 402 7.57 1.70 -27.17
CA ASN A 402 8.88 1.93 -26.56
C ASN A 402 9.79 0.68 -26.60
N LEU A 403 9.21 -0.53 -26.73
CA LEU A 403 9.95 -1.77 -26.89
C LEU A 403 9.19 -2.75 -27.79
N GLU A 404 9.89 -3.30 -28.78
CA GLU A 404 9.41 -4.35 -29.68
C GLU A 404 9.91 -5.73 -29.24
N GLY A 405 9.21 -6.80 -29.66
CA GLY A 405 9.63 -8.19 -29.45
C GLY A 405 9.25 -8.74 -28.06
N ALA A 406 8.32 -8.10 -27.39
CA ALA A 406 7.75 -8.65 -26.17
C ALA A 406 6.94 -9.93 -26.46
N LYS A 407 7.01 -10.93 -25.57
CA LYS A 407 6.36 -12.23 -25.75
C LYS A 407 5.89 -12.76 -24.42
N LEU A 408 4.69 -13.39 -24.41
CA LEU A 408 4.18 -14.16 -23.29
C LEU A 408 4.03 -15.63 -23.67
N GLY A 409 4.02 -16.51 -22.68
CA GLY A 409 3.80 -17.93 -22.90
C GLY A 409 4.01 -18.76 -21.64
N PHE A 410 3.74 -20.05 -21.73
CA PHE A 410 4.21 -20.99 -20.73
C PHE A 410 5.68 -21.28 -20.97
N VAL A 411 6.44 -21.29 -19.89
CA VAL A 411 7.90 -21.47 -19.90
C VAL A 411 8.25 -22.66 -19.04
N VAL A 412 9.18 -23.47 -19.54
CA VAL A 412 9.70 -24.63 -18.84
C VAL A 412 11.23 -24.63 -18.91
N PRO A 413 11.94 -25.29 -17.97
CA PRO A 413 13.37 -25.56 -18.11
C PRO A 413 13.65 -26.41 -19.35
N SER A 414 14.75 -26.13 -20.06
CA SER A 414 15.08 -26.83 -21.31
C SER A 414 15.31 -28.32 -21.17
N TYR A 415 15.59 -28.80 -19.95
CA TYR A 415 15.72 -30.24 -19.67
C TYR A 415 14.40 -31.02 -19.68
N MET A 416 13.24 -30.36 -19.70
CA MET A 416 11.94 -31.03 -19.83
C MET A 416 11.70 -31.45 -21.29
N ASP A 417 11.25 -32.67 -21.48
CA ASP A 417 10.97 -33.24 -22.80
C ASP A 417 9.54 -32.93 -23.27
N VAL A 418 9.19 -31.62 -23.24
CA VAL A 418 7.94 -31.05 -23.76
C VAL A 418 8.29 -29.82 -24.57
N ASN A 419 7.66 -29.64 -25.73
CA ASN A 419 7.94 -28.52 -26.63
C ASN A 419 6.70 -27.68 -26.96
N SER A 420 5.51 -28.24 -26.76
CA SER A 420 4.24 -27.60 -27.03
C SER A 420 3.33 -27.69 -25.80
N ILE A 421 2.37 -26.79 -25.70
CA ILE A 421 1.29 -26.86 -24.71
C ILE A 421 0.50 -28.18 -24.88
N GLU A 422 0.41 -28.69 -26.12
CA GLU A 422 -0.27 -29.95 -26.43
C GLU A 422 0.46 -31.20 -25.89
N ASP A 423 1.78 -31.09 -25.63
CA ASP A 423 2.60 -32.18 -25.09
C ASP A 423 2.42 -32.36 -23.57
N LEU A 424 1.84 -31.38 -22.90
CA LEU A 424 1.66 -31.43 -21.44
C LEU A 424 0.63 -32.51 -21.05
N THR A 425 1.04 -33.42 -20.13
CA THR A 425 0.23 -34.55 -19.66
C THR A 425 0.06 -34.54 -18.14
N ASP A 426 1.11 -34.82 -17.38
CA ASP A 426 1.12 -34.87 -15.91
C ASP A 426 2.36 -34.21 -15.28
N GLU A 427 3.15 -33.52 -16.09
CA GLU A 427 4.35 -32.81 -15.64
C GLU A 427 3.98 -31.77 -14.57
N ALA A 428 4.93 -31.46 -13.71
CA ALA A 428 4.76 -30.48 -12.63
C ALA A 428 3.52 -30.74 -11.74
N GLY A 429 3.03 -31.98 -11.67
CA GLY A 429 1.83 -32.34 -10.91
C GLY A 429 0.56 -31.68 -11.44
N LYS A 430 0.51 -31.34 -12.73
CA LYS A 430 -0.58 -30.62 -13.40
C LYS A 430 -0.82 -29.22 -12.83
N VAL A 431 0.26 -28.55 -12.43
CA VAL A 431 0.20 -27.17 -11.90
C VAL A 431 1.03 -26.27 -12.79
N ILE A 432 0.42 -25.15 -13.21
CA ILE A 432 1.11 -24.00 -13.80
C ILE A 432 1.31 -22.97 -12.70
N THR A 433 2.56 -22.67 -12.39
CA THR A 433 2.90 -21.64 -11.41
C THR A 433 2.82 -20.26 -12.09
N GLY A 434 1.84 -19.49 -11.70
CA GLY A 434 1.59 -18.13 -12.20
C GLY A 434 2.09 -17.05 -11.27
N ILE A 435 1.70 -15.81 -11.58
CA ILE A 435 2.02 -14.61 -10.82
C ILE A 435 0.78 -14.08 -10.09
N GLU A 436 0.73 -12.79 -9.76
CA GLU A 436 -0.40 -12.21 -9.03
C GLU A 436 -1.70 -12.20 -9.87
N PRO A 437 -2.84 -12.41 -9.21
CA PRO A 437 -4.14 -12.26 -9.85
C PRO A 437 -4.32 -10.85 -10.41
N GLY A 438 -4.96 -10.72 -11.58
CA GLY A 438 -5.16 -9.42 -12.24
C GLY A 438 -4.05 -9.03 -13.23
N ALA A 439 -2.93 -9.75 -13.25
CA ALA A 439 -1.95 -9.62 -14.33
C ALA A 439 -2.53 -10.16 -15.65
N GLY A 440 -2.27 -9.49 -16.76
CA GLY A 440 -2.80 -9.90 -18.06
C GLY A 440 -2.35 -11.32 -18.47
N THR A 441 -1.12 -11.69 -18.16
CA THR A 441 -0.63 -13.06 -18.40
C THR A 441 -1.43 -14.14 -17.66
N MET A 442 -1.98 -13.84 -16.49
CA MET A 442 -2.83 -14.78 -15.75
C MET A 442 -4.18 -14.98 -16.44
N THR A 443 -4.78 -13.90 -16.93
CA THR A 443 -6.03 -13.98 -17.74
C THR A 443 -5.82 -14.83 -18.99
N LEU A 444 -4.71 -14.60 -19.72
CA LEU A 444 -4.37 -15.40 -20.89
C LEU A 444 -4.08 -16.86 -20.54
N ALA A 445 -3.44 -17.13 -19.41
CA ALA A 445 -3.21 -18.49 -18.94
C ALA A 445 -4.52 -19.22 -18.59
N GLU A 446 -5.49 -18.54 -17.96
CA GLU A 446 -6.83 -19.11 -17.72
C GLU A 446 -7.57 -19.45 -19.01
N ASP A 447 -7.47 -18.59 -20.02
CA ASP A 447 -8.08 -18.83 -21.32
C ASP A 447 -7.38 -19.97 -22.07
N THR A 448 -6.06 -20.11 -21.89
CA THR A 448 -5.28 -21.23 -22.40
C THR A 448 -5.74 -22.54 -21.78
N LEU A 449 -5.93 -22.61 -20.47
CA LEU A 449 -6.45 -23.80 -19.79
C LEU A 449 -7.82 -24.24 -20.34
N LYS A 450 -8.70 -23.29 -20.66
CA LYS A 450 -10.01 -23.58 -21.26
C LYS A 450 -9.90 -24.06 -22.72
N ALA A 451 -8.94 -23.54 -23.46
CA ALA A 451 -8.78 -23.80 -24.88
C ALA A 451 -8.13 -25.16 -25.20
N TYR A 452 -7.28 -25.67 -24.32
CA TYR A 452 -6.53 -26.91 -24.51
C TYR A 452 -7.14 -28.07 -23.71
N PRO A 453 -7.77 -29.09 -24.35
CA PRO A 453 -8.44 -30.19 -23.66
C PRO A 453 -7.51 -31.03 -22.76
N ASN A 454 -6.22 -31.15 -23.12
CA ASN A 454 -5.21 -31.83 -22.29
C ASN A 454 -4.93 -31.11 -20.97
N LEU A 455 -5.31 -29.83 -20.86
CA LEU A 455 -5.16 -29.02 -19.65
C LEU A 455 -6.41 -28.99 -18.76
N ASN A 456 -7.47 -29.75 -19.06
CA ASN A 456 -8.73 -29.70 -18.29
C ASN A 456 -8.55 -30.01 -16.78
N ASP A 457 -7.58 -30.85 -16.42
CA ASP A 457 -7.28 -31.22 -15.02
C ASP A 457 -6.12 -30.41 -14.44
N TRP A 458 -5.59 -29.44 -15.19
CA TRP A 458 -4.49 -28.58 -14.73
C TRP A 458 -5.01 -27.42 -13.89
N GLN A 459 -4.18 -26.96 -12.97
CA GLN A 459 -4.48 -25.82 -12.10
C GLN A 459 -3.51 -24.68 -12.36
N LEU A 460 -4.02 -23.47 -12.49
CA LEU A 460 -3.23 -22.26 -12.47
C LEU A 460 -3.10 -21.79 -11.03
N GLN A 461 -1.90 -21.88 -10.48
CA GLN A 461 -1.60 -21.44 -9.12
C GLN A 461 -1.15 -19.99 -9.13
N SER A 462 -1.96 -19.10 -8.57
CA SER A 462 -1.57 -17.71 -8.38
C SER A 462 -0.50 -17.58 -7.29
N SER A 463 0.47 -16.70 -7.53
CA SER A 463 1.52 -16.35 -6.57
C SER A 463 1.92 -14.87 -6.69
N SER A 464 3.19 -14.54 -6.71
CA SER A 464 3.73 -13.25 -7.16
C SER A 464 4.85 -13.50 -8.15
N SER A 465 5.24 -12.48 -8.94
CA SER A 465 6.34 -12.58 -9.89
C SER A 465 7.59 -13.16 -9.22
N GLY A 466 8.00 -12.60 -8.08
CA GLY A 466 9.15 -13.10 -7.34
C GLY A 466 8.98 -14.53 -6.79
N ALA A 467 7.80 -14.89 -6.26
CA ALA A 467 7.54 -16.24 -5.75
C ALA A 467 7.59 -17.30 -6.86
N MET A 468 7.06 -16.99 -8.04
CA MET A 468 7.16 -17.84 -9.23
C MET A 468 8.64 -18.08 -9.61
N VAL A 469 9.46 -17.02 -9.60
CA VAL A 469 10.90 -17.15 -9.90
C VAL A 469 11.64 -17.98 -8.85
N VAL A 470 11.30 -17.86 -7.57
CA VAL A 470 11.88 -18.70 -6.50
C VAL A 470 11.50 -20.17 -6.71
N ALA A 471 10.23 -20.45 -7.04
CA ALA A 471 9.80 -21.82 -7.34
C ALA A 471 10.55 -22.38 -8.57
N LEU A 472 10.73 -21.57 -9.60
CA LEU A 472 11.51 -21.92 -10.79
C LEU A 472 12.97 -22.23 -10.44
N ASP A 473 13.63 -21.38 -9.65
CA ASP A 473 15.02 -21.59 -9.20
C ASP A 473 15.19 -22.91 -8.41
N GLN A 474 14.24 -23.18 -7.50
CA GLN A 474 14.26 -24.43 -6.72
C GLN A 474 14.07 -25.66 -7.61
N ALA A 475 13.11 -25.62 -8.52
CA ALA A 475 12.86 -26.74 -9.44
C ALA A 475 14.09 -27.00 -10.34
N ILE A 476 14.73 -25.93 -10.87
CA ILE A 476 15.94 -26.07 -11.68
C ILE A 476 17.09 -26.69 -10.87
N LYS A 477 17.33 -26.24 -9.65
CA LYS A 477 18.37 -26.77 -8.75
C LYS A 477 18.18 -28.27 -8.46
N ASN A 478 16.92 -28.68 -8.30
CA ASN A 478 16.55 -30.06 -8.00
C ASN A 478 16.34 -30.90 -9.27
N LYS A 479 16.36 -30.29 -10.46
CA LYS A 479 15.98 -30.89 -11.75
C LYS A 479 14.56 -31.47 -11.74
N GLU A 480 13.66 -30.79 -11.05
CA GLU A 480 12.24 -31.11 -10.98
C GLU A 480 11.48 -30.45 -12.14
N PRO A 481 10.42 -31.10 -12.67
CA PRO A 481 9.59 -30.48 -13.69
C PRO A 481 8.79 -29.31 -13.11
N ILE A 482 8.75 -28.18 -13.84
CA ILE A 482 7.95 -27.02 -13.50
C ILE A 482 7.46 -26.33 -14.77
N VAL A 483 6.21 -25.87 -14.76
CA VAL A 483 5.63 -25.01 -15.80
C VAL A 483 5.27 -23.69 -15.16
N VAL A 484 5.78 -22.59 -15.71
CA VAL A 484 5.52 -21.25 -15.20
C VAL A 484 4.90 -20.35 -16.27
N THR A 485 4.14 -19.35 -15.87
CA THR A 485 3.83 -18.22 -16.76
C THR A 485 5.09 -17.41 -16.98
N GLY A 486 5.37 -17.03 -18.20
CA GLY A 486 6.59 -16.30 -18.54
C GLY A 486 6.38 -15.21 -19.57
N TRP A 487 7.28 -14.26 -19.54
CA TRP A 487 7.35 -13.16 -20.52
C TRP A 487 8.79 -12.79 -20.80
N SER A 488 9.01 -12.22 -21.97
CA SER A 488 10.27 -11.61 -22.41
C SER A 488 10.01 -10.17 -22.85
N PRO A 489 10.89 -9.21 -22.50
CA PRO A 489 12.18 -9.38 -21.83
C PRO A 489 12.06 -9.71 -20.33
N HIS A 490 12.94 -10.58 -19.86
CA HIS A 490 13.07 -10.90 -18.42
C HIS A 490 14.43 -11.54 -18.16
N TRP A 491 15.14 -11.10 -17.14
CA TRP A 491 16.47 -11.57 -16.75
C TRP A 491 16.57 -13.11 -16.53
N LYS A 492 15.44 -13.78 -16.22
CA LYS A 492 15.43 -15.24 -16.00
C LYS A 492 15.91 -16.04 -17.21
N PHE A 493 15.69 -15.54 -18.44
CA PHE A 493 16.17 -16.22 -19.65
C PHE A 493 17.69 -16.10 -19.85
N SER A 494 18.30 -15.04 -19.30
CA SER A 494 19.75 -14.90 -19.28
C SER A 494 20.42 -15.73 -18.18
N LYS A 495 19.69 -16.01 -17.08
CA LYS A 495 20.21 -16.74 -15.92
C LYS A 495 20.00 -18.26 -16.00
N TYR A 496 18.89 -18.69 -16.56
CA TYR A 496 18.49 -20.09 -16.62
C TYR A 496 18.30 -20.53 -18.08
N ASP A 497 18.59 -21.80 -18.35
CA ASP A 497 18.29 -22.44 -19.63
C ASP A 497 16.81 -22.82 -19.70
N LEU A 498 16.02 -21.92 -20.30
CA LEU A 498 14.56 -21.97 -20.38
C LEU A 498 14.09 -21.99 -21.83
N LYS A 499 12.92 -22.57 -22.04
CA LYS A 499 12.23 -22.50 -23.33
C LYS A 499 10.74 -22.19 -23.14
N TYR A 500 10.19 -21.46 -24.13
CA TYR A 500 8.75 -21.33 -24.26
C TYR A 500 8.17 -22.59 -24.86
N LEU A 501 7.00 -23.01 -24.37
CA LEU A 501 6.18 -24.00 -25.06
C LEU A 501 5.51 -23.35 -26.27
N GLU A 502 5.46 -24.08 -27.39
CA GLU A 502 4.67 -23.69 -28.55
C GLU A 502 3.18 -23.61 -28.20
N ASP A 503 2.51 -22.56 -28.65
CA ASP A 503 1.06 -22.35 -28.51
C ASP A 503 0.37 -22.35 -29.88
N PRO A 504 0.05 -23.54 -30.45
CA PRO A 504 -0.56 -23.63 -31.77
C PRO A 504 -1.90 -22.88 -31.88
N LYS A 505 -2.63 -22.73 -30.79
CA LYS A 505 -3.92 -22.02 -30.75
C LYS A 505 -3.79 -20.51 -30.50
N LYS A 506 -2.56 -20.02 -30.24
CA LYS A 506 -2.24 -18.61 -29.99
C LYS A 506 -3.09 -17.98 -28.87
N THR A 507 -3.36 -18.76 -27.85
CA THR A 507 -4.14 -18.34 -26.68
C THR A 507 -3.39 -17.33 -25.81
N MET A 508 -2.07 -17.51 -25.69
CA MET A 508 -1.18 -16.59 -24.98
C MET A 508 -0.77 -15.37 -25.83
N GLY A 509 -1.26 -15.25 -27.06
CA GLY A 509 -0.95 -14.19 -27.99
C GLY A 509 0.22 -14.51 -28.92
N GLU A 510 0.51 -13.57 -29.80
CA GLU A 510 1.73 -13.55 -30.65
C GLU A 510 2.75 -12.58 -30.03
N ALA A 511 3.69 -12.05 -30.84
CA ALA A 511 4.58 -11.00 -30.38
C ALA A 511 3.80 -9.74 -29.99
N GLU A 512 4.13 -9.19 -28.84
CA GLU A 512 3.55 -7.96 -28.32
C GLU A 512 4.58 -6.81 -28.36
N THR A 513 4.10 -5.62 -28.10
CA THR A 513 4.92 -4.43 -27.90
C THR A 513 4.65 -3.84 -26.53
N ILE A 514 5.65 -3.23 -25.94
CA ILE A 514 5.44 -2.41 -24.74
C ILE A 514 5.30 -0.96 -25.22
N GLN A 515 4.30 -0.28 -24.71
CA GLN A 515 3.94 1.07 -25.13
C GLN A 515 3.91 2.04 -23.94
N THR A 516 4.20 3.29 -24.24
CA THR A 516 4.08 4.39 -23.29
C THR A 516 2.67 4.96 -23.34
N MET A 517 2.05 5.15 -22.17
CA MET A 517 0.75 5.78 -22.02
C MET A 517 0.86 7.02 -21.15
N ALA A 518 0.21 8.09 -21.57
CA ALA A 518 0.16 9.35 -20.81
C ALA A 518 -1.29 9.74 -20.49
N ARG A 519 -1.47 10.54 -19.45
CA ARG A 519 -2.76 11.18 -19.19
C ARG A 519 -3.09 12.20 -20.28
N THR A 520 -4.36 12.38 -20.54
CA THR A 520 -4.82 13.45 -21.44
C THR A 520 -4.35 14.82 -20.93
N GLY A 521 -3.86 15.69 -21.84
CA GLY A 521 -3.41 17.05 -21.54
C GLY A 521 -1.97 17.16 -21.06
N LEU A 522 -1.22 16.05 -20.89
CA LEU A 522 0.20 16.11 -20.48
C LEU A 522 1.05 16.96 -21.43
N LYS A 523 0.77 16.90 -22.73
CA LYS A 523 1.48 17.67 -23.76
C LYS A 523 1.41 19.19 -23.54
N ASP A 524 0.26 19.67 -23.10
CA ASP A 524 0.04 21.10 -22.86
C ASP A 524 0.64 21.54 -21.51
N ASP A 525 0.53 20.66 -20.49
CA ASP A 525 0.98 20.97 -19.13
C ASP A 525 2.51 20.85 -18.99
N MET A 526 3.12 19.82 -19.59
CA MET A 526 4.54 19.48 -19.46
C MET A 526 5.14 19.03 -20.80
N PRO A 527 5.30 19.93 -21.78
CA PRO A 527 5.73 19.55 -23.15
C PRO A 527 7.11 18.89 -23.21
N GLU A 528 8.07 19.25 -22.35
CA GLU A 528 9.38 18.61 -22.30
C GLU A 528 9.28 17.15 -21.78
N VAL A 529 8.43 16.91 -20.77
CA VAL A 529 8.19 15.56 -20.23
C VAL A 529 7.49 14.69 -21.27
N TYR A 530 6.44 15.23 -21.88
CA TYR A 530 5.72 14.55 -22.96
C TYR A 530 6.68 14.13 -24.08
N HIS A 531 7.57 15.03 -24.48
CA HIS A 531 8.54 14.76 -25.55
C HIS A 531 9.49 13.61 -25.21
N VAL A 532 10.00 13.55 -23.98
CA VAL A 532 10.83 12.43 -23.51
C VAL A 532 10.06 11.11 -23.56
N LEU A 533 8.83 11.11 -23.08
CA LEU A 533 7.97 9.93 -23.04
C LEU A 533 7.58 9.42 -24.43
N ASP A 534 7.31 10.32 -25.37
CA ASP A 534 6.96 10.03 -26.76
C ASP A 534 8.16 9.46 -27.56
N ASN A 535 9.37 9.94 -27.27
CA ASN A 535 10.60 9.48 -27.91
C ASN A 535 11.29 8.32 -27.17
N PHE A 536 10.82 7.93 -25.98
CA PHE A 536 11.40 6.84 -25.24
C PHE A 536 11.32 5.53 -26.03
N LYS A 537 12.47 5.02 -26.45
CA LYS A 537 12.61 3.75 -27.17
C LYS A 537 13.93 3.10 -26.80
N TRP A 538 13.89 1.83 -26.54
CA TRP A 538 15.08 1.03 -26.27
C TRP A 538 14.93 -0.42 -26.77
N THR A 539 15.97 -1.22 -26.65
CA THR A 539 16.02 -2.59 -27.14
C THR A 539 15.82 -3.59 -26.00
N VAL A 540 15.59 -4.86 -26.34
CA VAL A 540 15.54 -5.95 -25.38
C VAL A 540 16.86 -6.06 -24.61
N ASP A 541 17.99 -5.90 -25.26
CA ASP A 541 19.32 -5.96 -24.62
C ASP A 541 19.50 -4.82 -23.58
N ASP A 542 18.97 -3.62 -23.88
CA ASP A 542 19.02 -2.48 -22.96
C ASP A 542 18.27 -2.78 -21.65
N ILE A 543 17.01 -3.19 -21.76
CA ILE A 543 16.18 -3.46 -20.58
C ILE A 543 16.71 -4.66 -19.78
N GLU A 544 17.19 -5.72 -20.45
CA GLU A 544 17.78 -6.89 -19.79
C GLU A 544 19.05 -6.52 -19.03
N SER A 545 19.87 -5.64 -19.56
CA SER A 545 21.07 -5.12 -18.88
C SER A 545 20.72 -4.43 -17.55
N VAL A 546 19.70 -3.57 -17.56
CA VAL A 546 19.24 -2.87 -16.33
C VAL A 546 18.65 -3.87 -15.35
N MET A 547 17.82 -4.82 -15.82
CA MET A 547 17.24 -5.86 -14.97
C MET A 547 18.30 -6.76 -14.32
N LEU A 548 19.37 -7.11 -15.03
CA LEU A 548 20.47 -7.89 -14.48
C LEU A 548 21.20 -7.14 -13.37
N ASP A 549 21.50 -5.87 -13.57
CA ASP A 549 22.11 -5.01 -12.55
C ASP A 549 21.26 -4.94 -11.25
N ILE A 550 19.93 -4.84 -11.40
CA ILE A 550 19.00 -4.85 -10.27
C ILE A 550 18.99 -6.24 -9.59
N ASN A 551 18.98 -7.32 -10.37
CA ASN A 551 19.02 -8.69 -9.83
C ASN A 551 20.33 -8.98 -9.09
N ASP A 552 21.44 -8.37 -9.52
CA ASP A 552 22.76 -8.47 -8.90
C ASP A 552 22.92 -7.61 -7.63
N GLY A 553 21.84 -6.92 -7.21
CA GLY A 553 21.74 -6.24 -5.92
C GLY A 553 21.94 -4.74 -5.95
N LYS A 554 22.02 -4.11 -7.13
CA LYS A 554 21.97 -2.65 -7.25
C LYS A 554 20.54 -2.14 -7.01
N THR A 555 20.41 -0.91 -6.53
CA THR A 555 19.09 -0.28 -6.50
C THR A 555 18.63 0.05 -7.93
N PRO A 556 17.30 0.10 -8.19
CA PRO A 556 16.79 0.47 -9.52
C PRO A 556 17.32 1.81 -10.02
N GLU A 557 17.50 2.78 -9.13
CA GLU A 557 18.05 4.09 -9.44
C GLU A 557 19.55 4.02 -9.81
N GLU A 558 20.34 3.18 -9.12
CA GLU A 558 21.75 2.96 -9.43
C GLU A 558 21.91 2.27 -10.78
N ALA A 559 21.13 1.22 -11.04
CA ALA A 559 21.13 0.51 -12.33
C ALA A 559 20.76 1.44 -13.49
N ALA A 560 19.73 2.27 -13.29
CA ALA A 560 19.32 3.28 -14.27
C ALA A 560 20.43 4.29 -14.58
N LYS A 561 21.12 4.81 -13.56
CA LYS A 561 22.24 5.74 -13.74
C LYS A 561 23.38 5.13 -14.52
N ILE A 562 23.79 3.90 -14.19
CA ILE A 562 24.86 3.17 -14.87
C ILE A 562 24.51 3.01 -16.36
N TRP A 563 23.29 2.58 -16.65
CA TRP A 563 22.85 2.40 -18.03
C TRP A 563 22.81 3.73 -18.79
N ILE A 564 22.28 4.80 -18.20
CA ILE A 564 22.22 6.14 -18.80
C ILE A 564 23.64 6.66 -19.10
N GLU A 565 24.59 6.50 -18.19
CA GLU A 565 25.99 6.92 -18.36
C GLU A 565 26.64 6.20 -19.56
N ALA A 566 26.33 4.91 -19.75
CA ALA A 566 26.83 4.12 -20.86
C ALA A 566 26.13 4.41 -22.19
N ASN A 567 24.90 4.96 -22.20
CA ASN A 567 24.03 5.10 -23.36
C ASN A 567 23.62 6.55 -23.67
N GLN A 568 24.50 7.51 -23.43
CA GLN A 568 24.23 8.96 -23.57
C GLN A 568 23.70 9.37 -24.96
N GLU A 569 24.14 8.70 -26.02
CA GLU A 569 23.66 8.97 -27.38
C GLU A 569 22.18 8.62 -27.54
N THR A 570 21.76 7.49 -26.98
CA THR A 570 20.36 7.03 -26.99
C THR A 570 19.49 7.99 -26.16
N VAL A 571 19.91 8.31 -24.95
CA VAL A 571 19.21 9.23 -24.04
C VAL A 571 19.08 10.63 -24.67
N SER A 572 20.11 11.12 -25.36
CA SER A 572 20.06 12.41 -26.06
C SER A 572 19.00 12.47 -27.16
N LYS A 573 18.63 11.33 -27.75
CA LYS A 573 17.57 11.25 -28.76
C LYS A 573 16.18 11.40 -28.15
N TRP A 574 16.01 10.99 -26.90
CA TRP A 574 14.72 11.15 -26.18
C TRP A 574 14.49 12.59 -25.73
N GLN A 575 15.58 13.33 -25.51
CA GLN A 575 15.53 14.71 -25.00
C GLN A 575 15.45 15.77 -26.12
N LYS A 576 15.75 15.40 -27.38
CA LYS A 576 15.73 16.28 -28.55
C LYS A 576 14.42 16.22 -29.32
#